data_cc33fa67d9e98bfff979dca0c2a40e73
#
_entry.id   cc33fa67d9e98bfff979dca0c2a40e73
#
_cell.length_a   1.000
_cell.length_b   1.000
_cell.length_c   1.000
_cell.angle_alpha   90.00
_cell.angle_beta   90.00
_cell.angle_gamma   90.00
#
_symmetry.space_group_name_H-M   'P 1'
#
loop_
_entity.id
_entity.type
_entity.pdbx_description
1 polymer ?
#
loop_
_entity_poly.entity_id
_entity_poly.type
_entity_poly.pdbx_seq_one_letter_code
_entity_poly.pdbx_strand_id
1 'polypeptide(L)'
;MRKLFDKAQRAEAALDFEEAERLFRLAARMHPRDLAVQHNLGGVLSSLSRLPEAEKAYRRALAIDPQSARTHYALSQVIMMQGRYRDAIPHFRRRHDVPKYNTNKPAFFECPEWNGEDLAGRSLLIWPEQGFGDELQYARFAPILAERGATIRLVCRPQVSRLLGRSLSGVEVYEGSGQVEIPDCDFYVMGPDIVGLMDYTLETVPGAPYLKAAGTVASSARIGLVTAGSAAHGNDAYRSLDEASGLKLAAALGSTVGLDYAATGGKDFADTADIIEGLDVVVTVDTAIAHLAGGMGKTVWLLLTRIDTDWRWGRGRARSTWYPSAEFFFSDAKGRWDETIERLGERAGALE
;
A
#
# COMPACT_ATOMS: atom_id res chain seq x y z
N MET A 1 -22.39 -18.63 -22.97
CA MET A 1 -21.48 -18.27 -21.87
C MET A 1 -20.30 -17.42 -22.35
N ARG A 2 -19.38 -17.92 -23.16
CA ARG A 2 -18.15 -17.22 -23.59
C ARG A 2 -18.40 -15.80 -24.11
N LYS A 3 -19.33 -15.61 -25.04
CA LYS A 3 -19.66 -14.26 -25.58
C LYS A 3 -20.15 -13.26 -24.52
N LEU A 4 -20.88 -13.72 -23.51
CA LEU A 4 -21.38 -12.86 -22.42
C LEU A 4 -20.22 -12.49 -21.48
N PHE A 5 -19.39 -13.46 -21.13
CA PHE A 5 -18.21 -13.26 -20.30
C PHE A 5 -17.23 -12.29 -20.98
N ASP A 6 -16.91 -12.50 -22.27
CA ASP A 6 -16.02 -11.62 -23.04
C ASP A 6 -16.58 -10.18 -23.17
N LYS A 7 -17.91 -10.01 -23.20
CA LYS A 7 -18.53 -8.68 -23.17
C LYS A 7 -18.35 -8.00 -21.82
N ALA A 8 -18.56 -8.75 -20.72
CA ALA A 8 -18.37 -8.23 -19.38
C ALA A 8 -16.93 -7.79 -19.14
N GLN A 9 -15.96 -8.60 -19.56
CA GLN A 9 -14.53 -8.23 -19.47
C GLN A 9 -14.18 -6.99 -20.31
N ARG A 10 -14.79 -6.83 -21.48
CA ARG A 10 -14.58 -5.62 -22.29
C ARG A 10 -15.17 -4.37 -21.64
N ALA A 11 -16.32 -4.48 -21.01
CA ALA A 11 -16.91 -3.38 -20.26
C ALA A 11 -16.02 -3.01 -19.06
N GLU A 12 -15.53 -4.00 -18.32
CA GLU A 12 -14.58 -3.81 -17.22
C GLU A 12 -13.29 -3.11 -17.69
N ALA A 13 -12.69 -3.58 -18.79
CA ALA A 13 -11.50 -2.99 -19.39
C ALA A 13 -11.73 -1.54 -19.91
N ALA A 14 -12.97 -1.21 -20.27
CA ALA A 14 -13.39 0.15 -20.64
C ALA A 14 -13.79 1.00 -19.42
N LEU A 15 -13.59 0.49 -18.20
CA LEU A 15 -13.98 1.11 -16.91
C LEU A 15 -15.51 1.37 -16.80
N ASP A 16 -16.32 0.69 -17.60
CA ASP A 16 -17.79 0.69 -17.48
C ASP A 16 -18.18 -0.43 -16.49
N PHE A 17 -17.96 -0.13 -15.20
CA PHE A 17 -18.16 -1.12 -14.15
C PHE A 17 -19.65 -1.47 -13.93
N GLU A 18 -20.56 -0.55 -14.21
CA GLU A 18 -22.00 -0.79 -14.12
C GLU A 18 -22.48 -1.80 -15.18
N GLU A 19 -22.04 -1.64 -16.44
CA GLU A 19 -22.35 -2.61 -17.48
C GLU A 19 -21.63 -3.93 -17.25
N ALA A 20 -20.39 -3.90 -16.79
CA ALA A 20 -19.66 -5.13 -16.43
C ALA A 20 -20.39 -5.91 -15.32
N GLU A 21 -20.85 -5.22 -14.26
CA GLU A 21 -21.66 -5.83 -13.20
C GLU A 21 -22.93 -6.46 -13.74
N ARG A 22 -23.69 -5.73 -14.54
CA ARG A 22 -24.92 -6.21 -15.14
C ARG A 22 -24.72 -7.51 -15.90
N LEU A 23 -23.64 -7.55 -16.71
CA LEU A 23 -23.29 -8.71 -17.53
C LEU A 23 -22.77 -9.88 -16.69
N PHE A 24 -21.90 -9.65 -15.69
CA PHE A 24 -21.45 -10.72 -14.79
C PHE A 24 -22.56 -11.24 -13.90
N ARG A 25 -23.52 -10.43 -13.44
CA ARG A 25 -24.69 -10.92 -12.71
C ARG A 25 -25.58 -11.81 -13.60
N LEU A 26 -25.74 -11.45 -14.88
CA LEU A 26 -26.46 -12.30 -15.82
C LEU A 26 -25.73 -13.64 -16.01
N ALA A 27 -24.42 -13.61 -16.22
CA ALA A 27 -23.60 -14.81 -16.32
C ALA A 27 -23.69 -15.69 -15.05
N ALA A 28 -23.66 -15.08 -13.86
CA ALA A 28 -23.75 -15.79 -12.59
C ALA A 28 -25.13 -16.46 -12.37
N ARG A 29 -26.21 -15.89 -12.89
CA ARG A 29 -27.54 -16.55 -12.88
C ARG A 29 -27.57 -17.75 -13.79
N MET A 30 -26.96 -17.67 -14.97
CA MET A 30 -26.93 -18.79 -15.93
C MET A 30 -25.95 -19.89 -15.53
N HIS A 31 -24.85 -19.52 -14.88
CA HIS A 31 -23.74 -20.40 -14.52
C HIS A 31 -23.26 -20.13 -13.08
N PRO A 32 -24.10 -20.48 -12.07
CA PRO A 32 -23.82 -20.13 -10.66
C PRO A 32 -22.61 -20.85 -10.07
N ARG A 33 -22.17 -21.95 -10.70
CA ARG A 33 -20.99 -22.73 -10.30
C ARG A 33 -19.77 -22.50 -11.20
N ASP A 34 -19.69 -21.37 -11.90
CA ASP A 34 -18.50 -20.98 -12.65
C ASP A 34 -17.61 -20.12 -11.80
N LEU A 35 -16.39 -20.61 -11.50
CA LEU A 35 -15.39 -19.93 -10.68
C LEU A 35 -15.04 -18.54 -11.25
N ALA A 36 -14.75 -18.47 -12.57
CA ALA A 36 -14.32 -17.23 -13.19
C ALA A 36 -15.42 -16.17 -13.16
N VAL A 37 -16.67 -16.56 -13.36
CA VAL A 37 -17.83 -15.64 -13.28
C VAL A 37 -17.97 -15.06 -11.87
N GLN A 38 -17.92 -15.91 -10.83
CA GLN A 38 -18.05 -15.43 -9.44
C GLN A 38 -16.85 -14.56 -9.03
N HIS A 39 -15.64 -14.95 -9.44
CA HIS A 39 -14.43 -14.18 -9.16
C HIS A 39 -14.47 -12.77 -9.81
N ASN A 40 -14.76 -12.70 -11.11
CA ASN A 40 -14.80 -11.41 -11.81
C ASN A 40 -15.98 -10.52 -11.35
N LEU A 41 -17.15 -11.13 -11.00
CA LEU A 41 -18.22 -10.38 -10.35
C LEU A 41 -17.75 -9.74 -9.03
N GLY A 42 -16.96 -10.48 -8.23
CA GLY A 42 -16.32 -9.94 -7.01
C GLY A 42 -15.41 -8.76 -7.31
N GLY A 43 -14.61 -8.84 -8.37
CA GLY A 43 -13.71 -7.75 -8.81
C GLY A 43 -14.47 -6.48 -9.17
N VAL A 44 -15.46 -6.61 -10.05
CA VAL A 44 -16.27 -5.45 -10.48
C VAL A 44 -17.04 -4.84 -9.30
N LEU A 45 -17.59 -5.65 -8.40
CA LEU A 45 -18.27 -5.15 -7.19
C LEU A 45 -17.28 -4.42 -6.26
N SER A 46 -16.05 -4.89 -6.16
CA SER A 46 -14.99 -4.20 -5.43
C SER A 46 -14.67 -2.84 -6.06
N SER A 47 -14.54 -2.78 -7.39
CA SER A 47 -14.32 -1.52 -8.13
C SER A 47 -15.47 -0.52 -7.92
N LEU A 48 -16.70 -1.00 -7.80
CA LEU A 48 -17.89 -0.20 -7.45
C LEU A 48 -17.99 0.13 -5.95
N SER A 49 -17.00 -0.21 -5.12
CA SER A 49 -17.00 -0.01 -3.66
C SER A 49 -18.11 -0.76 -2.91
N ARG A 50 -18.69 -1.78 -3.52
CA ARG A 50 -19.76 -2.64 -2.94
C ARG A 50 -19.11 -3.82 -2.21
N LEU A 51 -18.27 -3.52 -1.23
CA LEU A 51 -17.38 -4.47 -0.56
C LEU A 51 -18.09 -5.69 0.06
N PRO A 52 -19.27 -5.58 0.74
CA PRO A 52 -19.95 -6.76 1.27
C PRO A 52 -20.46 -7.71 0.18
N GLU A 53 -20.84 -7.19 -0.98
CA GLU A 53 -21.28 -8.01 -2.10
C GLU A 53 -20.09 -8.63 -2.84
N ALA A 54 -19.00 -7.92 -2.97
CA ALA A 54 -17.74 -8.43 -3.49
C ALA A 54 -17.24 -9.61 -2.64
N GLU A 55 -17.21 -9.46 -1.33
CA GLU A 55 -16.86 -10.54 -0.38
C GLU A 55 -17.75 -11.78 -0.59
N LYS A 56 -19.07 -11.58 -0.72
CA LYS A 56 -20.01 -12.68 -0.96
C LYS A 56 -19.75 -13.40 -2.29
N ALA A 57 -19.39 -12.66 -3.35
CA ALA A 57 -19.08 -13.24 -4.65
C ALA A 57 -17.77 -14.06 -4.58
N TYR A 58 -16.73 -13.53 -3.96
CA TYR A 58 -15.45 -14.25 -3.78
C TYR A 58 -15.62 -15.49 -2.88
N ARG A 59 -16.44 -15.44 -1.81
CA ARG A 59 -16.74 -16.62 -1.00
C ARG A 59 -17.49 -17.70 -1.78
N ARG A 60 -18.37 -17.33 -2.73
CA ARG A 60 -18.99 -18.26 -3.67
C ARG A 60 -17.97 -18.88 -4.62
N ALA A 61 -17.02 -18.07 -5.11
CA ALA A 61 -15.93 -18.57 -5.93
C ALA A 61 -15.08 -19.61 -5.18
N LEU A 62 -14.75 -19.36 -3.92
CA LEU A 62 -14.01 -20.29 -3.06
C LEU A 62 -14.82 -21.53 -2.65
N ALA A 63 -16.14 -21.46 -2.63
CA ALA A 63 -16.98 -22.64 -2.47
C ALA A 63 -16.95 -23.59 -3.70
N ILE A 64 -16.54 -23.08 -4.87
CA ILE A 64 -16.36 -23.86 -6.09
C ILE A 64 -14.93 -24.42 -6.15
N ASP A 65 -13.92 -23.59 -5.87
CA ASP A 65 -12.51 -23.99 -5.79
C ASP A 65 -11.88 -23.41 -4.50
N PRO A 66 -11.83 -24.21 -3.40
CA PRO A 66 -11.25 -23.78 -2.14
C PRO A 66 -9.72 -23.54 -2.19
N GLN A 67 -9.04 -23.94 -3.25
CA GLN A 67 -7.60 -23.80 -3.40
C GLN A 67 -7.19 -22.61 -4.30
N SER A 68 -8.15 -21.87 -4.85
CA SER A 68 -7.90 -20.74 -5.73
C SER A 68 -7.14 -19.61 -5.00
N ALA A 69 -5.80 -19.63 -5.05
CA ALA A 69 -4.94 -18.63 -4.44
C ALA A 69 -5.27 -17.20 -4.91
N ARG A 70 -5.54 -17.03 -6.20
CA ARG A 70 -5.97 -15.74 -6.78
C ARG A 70 -7.25 -15.23 -6.12
N THR A 71 -8.24 -16.10 -5.88
CA THR A 71 -9.50 -15.70 -5.26
C THR A 71 -9.33 -15.43 -3.77
N HIS A 72 -8.51 -16.20 -3.06
CA HIS A 72 -8.15 -15.91 -1.68
C HIS A 72 -7.50 -14.52 -1.56
N TYR A 73 -6.51 -14.23 -2.40
CA TYR A 73 -5.86 -12.93 -2.39
C TYR A 73 -6.84 -11.77 -2.67
N ALA A 74 -7.68 -11.90 -3.69
CA ALA A 74 -8.70 -10.88 -4.00
C ALA A 74 -9.71 -10.70 -2.85
N LEU A 75 -10.14 -11.79 -2.21
CA LEU A 75 -10.99 -11.74 -1.02
C LEU A 75 -10.30 -11.02 0.13
N SER A 76 -9.02 -11.28 0.37
CA SER A 76 -8.28 -10.61 1.44
C SER A 76 -8.23 -9.10 1.26
N GLN A 77 -8.03 -8.61 0.02
CA GLN A 77 -8.03 -7.17 -0.28
C GLN A 77 -9.39 -6.54 0.10
N VAL A 78 -10.49 -7.19 -0.24
CA VAL A 78 -11.84 -6.71 0.10
C VAL A 78 -12.08 -6.71 1.61
N ILE A 79 -11.62 -7.71 2.33
CA ILE A 79 -11.74 -7.78 3.80
C ILE A 79 -10.87 -6.70 4.46
N MET A 80 -9.64 -6.47 3.94
CA MET A 80 -8.74 -5.40 4.42
C MET A 80 -9.32 -4.00 4.16
N MET A 81 -9.96 -3.76 3.00
CA MET A 81 -10.67 -2.51 2.72
C MET A 81 -11.81 -2.24 3.71
N GLN A 82 -12.39 -3.29 4.31
CA GLN A 82 -13.39 -3.20 5.38
C GLN A 82 -12.78 -3.00 6.77
N GLY A 83 -11.44 -2.92 6.88
CA GLY A 83 -10.72 -2.76 8.15
C GLY A 83 -10.62 -4.02 9.02
N ARG A 84 -10.99 -5.18 8.47
CA ARG A 84 -11.01 -6.48 9.16
C ARG A 84 -9.71 -7.23 8.93
N TYR A 85 -8.60 -6.65 9.38
CA TYR A 85 -7.26 -7.15 9.04
C TYR A 85 -7.01 -8.57 9.53
N ARG A 86 -7.45 -8.92 10.76
CA ARG A 86 -7.29 -10.27 11.30
C ARG A 86 -8.00 -11.32 10.46
N ASP A 87 -9.24 -11.03 10.04
CA ASP A 87 -10.03 -11.94 9.21
C ASP A 87 -9.41 -12.15 7.82
N ALA A 88 -8.63 -11.18 7.36
CA ALA A 88 -7.97 -11.25 6.06
C ALA A 88 -6.76 -12.19 6.05
N ILE A 89 -6.03 -12.38 7.16
CA ILE A 89 -4.74 -13.09 7.23
C ILE A 89 -4.78 -14.48 6.58
N PRO A 90 -5.74 -15.38 6.87
CA PRO A 90 -5.74 -16.71 6.26
C PRO A 90 -5.85 -16.70 4.73
N HIS A 91 -6.52 -15.67 4.21
CA HIS A 91 -6.66 -15.45 2.78
C HIS A 91 -5.46 -14.70 2.19
N PHE A 92 -4.95 -13.71 2.91
CA PHE A 92 -3.83 -12.86 2.47
C PHE A 92 -2.52 -13.66 2.35
N ARG A 93 -2.26 -14.60 3.23
CA ARG A 93 -1.09 -15.49 3.17
C ARG A 93 -1.05 -16.35 1.89
N ARG A 94 -2.20 -16.60 1.25
CA ARG A 94 -2.26 -17.30 -0.04
C ARG A 94 -1.68 -16.48 -1.20
N ARG A 95 -1.28 -15.20 -1.00
CA ARG A 95 -0.57 -14.40 -2.01
C ARG A 95 0.74 -15.05 -2.46
N HIS A 96 1.40 -15.78 -1.57
CA HIS A 96 2.64 -16.51 -1.87
C HIS A 96 2.45 -17.64 -2.89
N ASP A 97 1.23 -18.15 -3.04
CA ASP A 97 0.85 -19.19 -4.00
C ASP A 97 0.45 -18.61 -5.36
N VAL A 98 0.40 -17.27 -5.51
CA VAL A 98 0.06 -16.60 -6.76
C VAL A 98 1.32 -16.25 -7.54
N PRO A 99 1.59 -16.87 -8.71
CA PRO A 99 2.87 -16.69 -9.42
C PRO A 99 3.22 -15.24 -9.77
N LYS A 100 2.20 -14.39 -9.99
CA LYS A 100 2.39 -12.96 -10.29
C LYS A 100 2.92 -12.17 -9.10
N TYR A 101 2.61 -12.61 -7.89
CA TYR A 101 3.04 -11.97 -6.66
C TYR A 101 4.19 -12.76 -6.05
N ASN A 102 5.26 -12.98 -6.85
CA ASN A 102 6.46 -13.63 -6.37
C ASN A 102 7.04 -12.83 -5.20
N THR A 103 6.54 -13.17 -4.03
CA THR A 103 6.93 -12.55 -2.78
C THR A 103 8.28 -13.12 -2.41
N ASN A 104 9.18 -12.29 -1.91
CA ASN A 104 10.50 -12.71 -1.45
C ASN A 104 10.44 -13.57 -0.18
N LYS A 105 9.39 -14.41 -0.04
CA LYS A 105 9.29 -15.35 1.08
C LYS A 105 10.40 -16.39 0.95
N PRO A 106 11.38 -16.40 1.84
CA PRO A 106 12.45 -17.40 1.80
C PRO A 106 11.90 -18.80 2.00
N ALA A 107 12.42 -19.76 1.22
CA ALA A 107 12.03 -21.16 1.32
C ALA A 107 12.66 -21.89 2.53
N PHE A 108 13.50 -21.21 3.32
CA PHE A 108 14.48 -21.83 4.22
C PHE A 108 14.60 -21.17 5.61
N PHE A 109 13.51 -20.58 6.14
CA PHE A 109 13.55 -20.22 7.56
C PHE A 109 13.53 -21.49 8.42
N GLU A 110 14.49 -21.61 9.34
CA GLU A 110 14.55 -22.70 10.31
C GLU A 110 13.55 -22.49 11.46
N CYS A 111 13.09 -21.26 11.67
CA CYS A 111 12.09 -20.91 12.67
C CYS A 111 10.66 -20.88 12.08
N PRO A 112 9.63 -21.14 12.91
CA PRO A 112 8.24 -21.11 12.50
C PRO A 112 7.75 -19.69 12.16
N GLU A 113 6.73 -19.61 11.33
CA GLU A 113 6.02 -18.36 11.03
C GLU A 113 5.18 -17.94 12.25
N TRP A 114 5.32 -16.68 12.69
CA TRP A 114 4.55 -16.11 13.79
C TRP A 114 3.05 -16.03 13.43
N ASN A 115 2.19 -16.48 14.34
CA ASN A 115 0.74 -16.47 14.19
C ASN A 115 0.02 -15.65 15.28
N GLY A 116 0.75 -14.75 15.94
CA GLY A 116 0.21 -13.92 17.01
C GLY A 116 0.47 -14.47 18.42
N GLU A 117 1.39 -15.44 18.56
CA GLU A 117 1.84 -15.95 19.87
C GLU A 117 2.46 -14.82 20.70
N ASP A 118 2.50 -15.00 22.03
CA ASP A 118 3.18 -14.08 22.93
C ASP A 118 4.70 -14.05 22.60
N LEU A 119 5.21 -12.85 22.46
CA LEU A 119 6.61 -12.60 22.11
C LEU A 119 7.46 -12.12 23.30
N ALA A 120 6.94 -12.08 24.53
CA ALA A 120 7.71 -11.68 25.69
C ALA A 120 8.91 -12.62 25.89
N GLY A 121 10.13 -12.05 25.83
CA GLY A 121 11.39 -12.80 25.91
C GLY A 121 11.72 -13.67 24.68
N ARG A 122 10.98 -13.50 23.59
CA ARG A 122 11.20 -14.20 22.31
C ARG A 122 11.82 -13.26 21.27
N SER A 123 12.43 -13.85 20.25
CA SER A 123 12.99 -13.16 19.11
C SER A 123 12.08 -13.30 17.87
N LEU A 124 11.85 -12.20 17.17
CA LEU A 124 11.05 -12.14 15.94
C LEU A 124 11.85 -11.52 14.81
N LEU A 125 11.96 -12.25 13.71
CA LEU A 125 12.50 -11.75 12.45
C LEU A 125 11.38 -11.17 11.59
N ILE A 126 11.44 -9.88 11.30
CA ILE A 126 10.55 -9.22 10.34
C ILE A 126 11.24 -9.20 8.97
N TRP A 127 10.62 -9.88 8.00
CA TRP A 127 11.17 -10.01 6.66
C TRP A 127 10.48 -9.04 5.68
N PRO A 128 11.25 -8.36 4.80
CA PRO A 128 10.70 -7.42 3.84
C PRO A 128 9.94 -8.13 2.72
N GLU A 129 8.91 -7.48 2.25
CA GLU A 129 8.10 -7.93 1.13
C GLU A 129 7.69 -6.74 0.26
N GLN A 130 7.50 -6.99 -1.04
CA GLN A 130 6.99 -6.03 -2.02
C GLN A 130 7.89 -4.79 -2.22
N GLY A 131 7.35 -3.56 -2.08
CA GLY A 131 8.02 -2.31 -2.39
C GLY A 131 8.64 -1.61 -1.18
N PHE A 132 9.42 -0.55 -1.44
CA PHE A 132 9.96 0.31 -0.37
C PHE A 132 8.88 0.92 0.51
N GLY A 133 7.71 1.23 -0.08
CA GLY A 133 6.56 1.74 0.67
C GLY A 133 6.10 0.77 1.75
N ASP A 134 6.09 -0.54 1.44
CA ASP A 134 5.72 -1.58 2.41
C ASP A 134 6.77 -1.67 3.54
N GLU A 135 8.06 -1.66 3.20
CA GLU A 135 9.12 -1.69 4.22
C GLU A 135 9.01 -0.48 5.16
N LEU A 136 8.82 0.71 4.61
CA LEU A 136 8.63 1.92 5.41
C LEU A 136 7.36 1.83 6.26
N GLN A 137 6.24 1.37 5.68
CA GLN A 137 4.97 1.33 6.38
C GLN A 137 4.97 0.34 7.55
N TYR A 138 5.41 -0.89 7.32
CA TYR A 138 5.34 -1.96 8.34
C TYR A 138 6.44 -1.88 9.37
N ALA A 139 7.53 -1.15 9.13
CA ALA A 139 8.57 -0.87 10.11
C ALA A 139 8.03 -0.23 11.40
N ARG A 140 6.89 0.47 11.35
CA ARG A 140 6.22 1.06 12.54
C ARG A 140 5.89 0.05 13.64
N PHE A 141 5.67 -1.21 13.27
CA PHE A 141 5.31 -2.24 14.23
C PHE A 141 6.52 -2.78 15.01
N ALA A 142 7.72 -2.62 14.47
CA ALA A 142 8.94 -3.15 15.08
C ALA A 142 9.19 -2.58 16.50
N PRO A 143 9.20 -1.27 16.74
CA PRO A 143 9.36 -0.73 18.09
C PRO A 143 8.19 -1.09 19.01
N ILE A 144 6.97 -1.17 18.51
CA ILE A 144 5.80 -1.56 19.31
C ILE A 144 5.92 -2.99 19.82
N LEU A 145 6.45 -3.90 18.99
CA LEU A 145 6.69 -5.28 19.38
C LEU A 145 7.89 -5.38 20.34
N ALA A 146 8.93 -4.56 20.16
CA ALA A 146 10.05 -4.47 21.08
C ALA A 146 9.61 -3.98 22.48
N GLU A 147 8.74 -2.99 22.55
CA GLU A 147 8.15 -2.50 23.82
C GLU A 147 7.33 -3.59 24.56
N ARG A 148 6.83 -4.61 23.85
CA ARG A 148 6.17 -5.78 24.44
C ARG A 148 7.14 -6.86 24.94
N GLY A 149 8.45 -6.58 24.91
CA GLY A 149 9.50 -7.48 25.41
C GLY A 149 10.07 -8.44 24.38
N ALA A 150 9.78 -8.23 23.08
CA ALA A 150 10.36 -9.03 22.01
C ALA A 150 11.74 -8.49 21.60
N THR A 151 12.68 -9.39 21.26
CA THR A 151 13.90 -9.02 20.51
C THR A 151 13.56 -8.96 19.03
N ILE A 152 13.51 -7.75 18.45
CA ILE A 152 13.10 -7.55 17.07
C ILE A 152 14.31 -7.41 16.14
N ARG A 153 14.35 -8.24 15.12
CA ARG A 153 15.28 -8.19 14.00
C ARG A 153 14.54 -7.83 12.72
N LEU A 154 14.87 -6.70 12.13
CA LEU A 154 14.23 -6.21 10.92
C LEU A 154 15.21 -6.26 9.76
N VAL A 155 14.94 -7.09 8.78
CA VAL A 155 15.66 -7.07 7.50
C VAL A 155 15.01 -6.06 6.57
N CYS A 156 15.83 -5.26 5.91
CA CYS A 156 15.36 -4.27 4.95
C CYS A 156 16.38 -4.06 3.83
N ARG A 157 15.94 -3.47 2.73
CA ARG A 157 16.84 -3.15 1.61
C ARG A 157 17.80 -2.00 1.96
N PRO A 158 19.00 -1.94 1.33
CA PRO A 158 20.02 -0.90 1.58
C PRO A 158 19.45 0.53 1.54
N GLN A 159 18.54 0.79 0.62
CA GLN A 159 17.99 2.13 0.39
C GLN A 159 17.16 2.68 1.57
N VAL A 160 16.68 1.82 2.47
CA VAL A 160 15.91 2.24 3.66
C VAL A 160 16.65 1.97 4.96
N SER A 161 17.76 1.21 4.95
CA SER A 161 18.42 0.71 6.17
C SER A 161 18.90 1.84 7.08
N ARG A 162 19.57 2.85 6.54
CA ARG A 162 20.07 4.01 7.29
C ARG A 162 18.94 4.80 7.96
N LEU A 163 17.82 4.98 7.25
CA LEU A 163 16.64 5.66 7.79
C LEU A 163 16.01 4.86 8.93
N LEU A 164 15.80 3.56 8.71
CA LEU A 164 15.17 2.69 9.71
C LEU A 164 16.07 2.51 10.94
N GLY A 165 17.37 2.32 10.75
CA GLY A 165 18.33 2.19 11.85
C GLY A 165 18.37 3.41 12.77
N ARG A 166 18.23 4.64 12.23
CA ARG A 166 18.18 5.85 13.07
C ARG A 166 16.80 6.12 13.69
N SER A 167 15.74 5.58 13.10
CA SER A 167 14.36 5.91 13.48
C SER A 167 13.79 4.96 14.54
N LEU A 168 14.16 3.68 14.50
CA LEU A 168 13.51 2.61 15.24
C LEU A 168 14.31 2.25 16.50
N SER A 169 13.83 2.68 17.66
CA SER A 169 14.46 2.35 18.94
C SER A 169 14.19 0.90 19.35
N GLY A 170 15.20 0.21 19.89
CA GLY A 170 15.06 -1.16 20.37
C GLY A 170 14.91 -2.22 19.28
N VAL A 171 15.26 -1.89 18.02
CA VAL A 171 15.18 -2.78 16.86
C VAL A 171 16.56 -2.98 16.25
N GLU A 172 16.94 -4.23 16.03
CA GLU A 172 18.14 -4.60 15.31
C GLU A 172 17.84 -4.57 13.81
N VAL A 173 18.42 -3.62 13.07
CA VAL A 173 18.19 -3.46 11.62
C VAL A 173 19.32 -4.12 10.84
N TYR A 174 18.97 -5.03 9.93
CA TYR A 174 19.88 -5.76 9.07
C TYR A 174 19.68 -5.35 7.61
N GLU A 175 20.77 -4.97 6.95
CA GLU A 175 20.74 -4.61 5.55
C GLU A 175 20.77 -5.85 4.66
N GLY A 176 19.69 -6.10 3.93
CA GLY A 176 19.53 -7.23 3.01
C GLY A 176 20.17 -6.96 1.66
N SER A 177 21.50 -7.02 1.57
CA SER A 177 22.24 -6.96 0.32
C SER A 177 23.10 -8.22 0.17
N GLY A 178 22.67 -9.13 -0.70
CA GLY A 178 23.39 -10.39 -0.89
C GLY A 178 23.16 -11.39 0.27
N GLN A 179 24.23 -12.02 0.75
CA GLN A 179 24.16 -12.95 1.88
C GLN A 179 24.30 -12.18 3.20
N VAL A 180 23.29 -12.29 4.06
CA VAL A 180 23.24 -11.64 5.38
C VAL A 180 23.17 -12.71 6.45
N GLU A 181 24.08 -12.65 7.42
CA GLU A 181 24.00 -13.49 8.61
C GLU A 181 23.05 -12.84 9.62
N ILE A 182 21.96 -13.54 9.92
CA ILE A 182 20.97 -13.12 10.92
C ILE A 182 21.01 -14.14 12.04
N PRO A 183 21.11 -13.73 13.33
CA PRO A 183 21.03 -14.65 14.44
C PRO A 183 19.73 -15.45 14.44
N ASP A 184 19.77 -16.66 15.01
CA ASP A 184 18.59 -17.52 15.16
C ASP A 184 17.43 -16.78 15.82
N CYS A 185 16.23 -16.99 15.30
CA CYS A 185 15.01 -16.38 15.80
C CYS A 185 14.01 -17.44 16.23
N ASP A 186 13.20 -17.14 17.26
CA ASP A 186 12.09 -18.00 17.66
C ASP A 186 10.99 -18.04 16.60
N PHE A 187 10.77 -16.90 15.92
CA PHE A 187 9.75 -16.75 14.89
C PHE A 187 10.23 -15.84 13.75
N TYR A 188 9.61 -16.00 12.57
CA TYR A 188 9.66 -14.99 11.53
C TYR A 188 8.25 -14.53 11.15
N VAL A 189 8.15 -13.33 10.53
CA VAL A 189 6.90 -12.79 9.98
C VAL A 189 7.18 -11.98 8.72
N MET A 190 6.28 -12.06 7.75
CA MET A 190 6.28 -11.12 6.63
C MET A 190 5.65 -9.80 7.08
N GLY A 191 6.33 -8.67 6.81
CA GLY A 191 5.90 -7.35 7.30
C GLY A 191 4.40 -7.06 7.15
N PRO A 192 3.79 -7.29 5.98
CA PRO A 192 2.35 -7.03 5.77
C PRO A 192 1.39 -7.86 6.64
N ASP A 193 1.81 -9.00 7.18
CA ASP A 193 0.95 -9.84 8.00
C ASP A 193 0.75 -9.28 9.41
N ILE A 194 1.70 -8.46 9.89
CA ILE A 194 1.76 -7.99 11.28
C ILE A 194 0.48 -7.26 11.70
N VAL A 195 -0.08 -6.43 10.83
CA VAL A 195 -1.26 -5.61 11.16
C VAL A 195 -2.45 -6.48 11.59
N GLY A 196 -2.68 -7.59 10.91
CA GLY A 196 -3.76 -8.52 11.28
C GLY A 196 -3.40 -9.41 12.46
N LEU A 197 -2.13 -9.80 12.61
CA LEU A 197 -1.69 -10.65 13.72
C LEU A 197 -1.66 -9.89 15.06
N MET A 198 -1.47 -8.57 15.03
CA MET A 198 -1.59 -7.70 16.19
C MET A 198 -3.03 -7.26 16.49
N ASP A 199 -4.01 -7.79 15.76
CA ASP A 199 -5.44 -7.52 15.93
C ASP A 199 -5.82 -6.04 15.78
N TYR A 200 -5.09 -5.31 14.95
CA TYR A 200 -5.46 -3.94 14.60
C TYR A 200 -6.66 -3.92 13.67
N THR A 201 -7.43 -2.86 13.77
CA THR A 201 -8.50 -2.49 12.83
C THR A 201 -8.11 -1.20 12.12
N LEU A 202 -8.95 -0.77 11.19
CA LEU A 202 -8.75 0.50 10.51
C LEU A 202 -8.73 1.70 11.47
N GLU A 203 -9.47 1.61 12.59
CA GLU A 203 -9.58 2.66 13.61
C GLU A 203 -8.45 2.62 14.65
N THR A 204 -7.85 1.45 14.87
CA THR A 204 -6.86 1.24 15.94
C THR A 204 -5.43 1.13 15.44
N VAL A 205 -5.22 1.09 14.11
CA VAL A 205 -3.86 1.08 13.55
C VAL A 205 -3.06 2.29 14.03
N PRO A 206 -1.81 2.10 14.51
CA PRO A 206 -1.02 3.20 15.06
C PRO A 206 -0.65 4.21 13.97
N GLY A 207 -1.12 5.46 14.11
CA GLY A 207 -0.89 6.55 13.16
C GLY A 207 0.18 7.56 13.59
N ALA A 208 0.81 7.38 14.75
CA ALA A 208 1.86 8.29 15.23
C ALA A 208 3.11 8.25 14.33
N PRO A 209 3.83 9.37 14.17
CA PRO A 209 5.09 9.42 13.45
C PRO A 209 6.14 8.49 14.08
N TYR A 210 6.92 7.82 13.25
CA TYR A 210 7.95 6.85 13.67
C TYR A 210 9.25 6.95 12.86
N LEU A 211 9.26 7.71 11.75
CA LEU A 211 10.46 7.96 10.94
C LEU A 211 11.04 9.34 11.27
N LYS A 212 12.37 9.45 11.28
CA LYS A 212 13.06 10.66 11.72
C LYS A 212 14.12 11.09 10.70
N ALA A 213 14.12 12.37 10.34
CA ALA A 213 15.23 13.01 9.68
C ALA A 213 16.43 13.13 10.63
N ALA A 214 17.66 13.22 10.10
CA ALA A 214 18.86 13.54 10.90
C ALA A 214 19.09 15.04 10.94
N GLY A 215 18.61 15.76 9.94
CA GLY A 215 18.75 17.20 9.79
C GLY A 215 17.75 17.73 8.77
N THR A 216 17.93 18.98 8.39
CA THR A 216 17.10 19.63 7.38
C THR A 216 18.00 20.12 6.25
N VAL A 217 17.65 19.75 5.03
CA VAL A 217 18.27 20.33 3.83
C VAL A 217 17.50 21.59 3.46
N ALA A 218 18.21 22.72 3.41
CA ALA A 218 17.60 23.99 3.02
C ALA A 218 17.08 23.93 1.58
N SER A 219 15.81 24.30 1.39
CA SER A 219 15.18 24.43 0.08
C SER A 219 14.47 25.76 -0.02
N SER A 220 14.49 26.38 -1.20
CA SER A 220 13.64 27.55 -1.49
C SER A 220 12.19 27.16 -1.76
N ALA A 221 11.94 25.90 -2.11
CA ALA A 221 10.60 25.36 -2.29
C ALA A 221 10.03 24.85 -0.96
N ARG A 222 8.74 25.11 -0.73
CA ARG A 222 7.98 24.64 0.44
C ARG A 222 7.22 23.35 0.17
N ILE A 223 7.07 22.98 -1.12
CA ILE A 223 6.27 21.85 -1.59
C ILE A 223 7.19 20.81 -2.24
N GLY A 224 7.13 19.57 -1.74
CA GLY A 224 7.73 18.42 -2.40
C GLY A 224 6.73 17.77 -3.36
N LEU A 225 7.18 17.32 -4.53
CA LEU A 225 6.31 16.78 -5.58
C LEU A 225 6.79 15.44 -6.10
N VAL A 226 5.84 14.47 -6.20
CA VAL A 226 6.01 13.22 -6.93
C VAL A 226 4.75 12.92 -7.72
N THR A 227 4.85 12.88 -9.05
CA THR A 227 3.72 12.69 -9.96
C THR A 227 3.60 11.29 -10.54
N ALA A 228 4.63 10.48 -10.40
CA ALA A 228 4.68 9.13 -10.96
C ALA A 228 5.34 8.15 -10.01
N GLY A 229 4.90 6.91 -10.07
CA GLY A 229 5.50 5.78 -9.35
C GLY A 229 6.50 5.00 -10.21
N SER A 230 6.80 3.78 -9.80
CA SER A 230 7.63 2.86 -10.58
C SER A 230 6.80 2.18 -11.66
N ALA A 231 7.21 2.29 -12.90
CA ALA A 231 6.59 1.62 -14.05
C ALA A 231 6.57 0.08 -13.93
N ALA A 232 7.41 -0.50 -13.05
CA ALA A 232 7.39 -1.92 -12.75
C ALA A 232 6.19 -2.35 -11.89
N HIS A 233 5.46 -1.40 -11.28
CA HIS A 233 4.30 -1.71 -10.46
C HIS A 233 3.06 -1.96 -11.31
N GLY A 234 2.30 -3.03 -11.00
CA GLY A 234 1.16 -3.46 -11.81
C GLY A 234 0.04 -2.43 -12.00
N ASN A 235 -0.11 -1.49 -11.06
CA ASN A 235 -1.12 -0.42 -11.08
C ASN A 235 -0.57 0.93 -11.49
N ASP A 236 0.65 1.00 -11.99
CA ASP A 236 1.29 2.30 -12.25
C ASP A 236 0.53 3.14 -13.26
N ALA A 237 -0.03 2.51 -14.29
CA ALA A 237 -0.84 3.18 -15.31
C ALA A 237 -2.10 3.91 -14.76
N TYR A 238 -2.58 3.53 -13.56
CA TYR A 238 -3.74 4.16 -12.94
C TYR A 238 -3.37 5.17 -11.86
N ARG A 239 -2.27 4.94 -11.12
CA ARG A 239 -1.88 5.79 -9.98
C ARG A 239 -0.98 6.95 -10.37
N SER A 240 -0.16 6.80 -11.42
CA SER A 240 0.73 7.86 -11.92
C SER A 240 -0.04 8.86 -12.77
N LEU A 241 0.31 10.14 -12.68
CA LEU A 241 -0.17 11.13 -13.62
C LEU A 241 0.56 10.95 -14.96
N ASP A 242 -0.15 11.21 -16.06
CA ASP A 242 0.51 11.41 -17.34
C ASP A 242 1.37 12.70 -17.32
N GLU A 243 2.28 12.82 -18.25
CA GLU A 243 3.23 13.93 -18.31
C GLU A 243 2.53 15.30 -18.35
N ALA A 244 1.45 15.42 -19.13
CA ALA A 244 0.70 16.68 -19.26
C ALA A 244 0.01 17.07 -17.93
N SER A 245 -0.61 16.10 -17.24
CA SER A 245 -1.22 16.30 -15.92
C SER A 245 -0.16 16.62 -14.87
N GLY A 246 1.00 15.95 -14.92
CA GLY A 246 2.12 16.24 -14.02
C GLY A 246 2.67 17.65 -14.17
N LEU A 247 2.84 18.12 -15.41
CA LEU A 247 3.28 19.50 -15.70
C LEU A 247 2.23 20.54 -15.26
N LYS A 248 0.94 20.28 -15.51
CA LYS A 248 -0.17 21.11 -15.02
C LYS A 248 -0.14 21.23 -13.49
N LEU A 249 0.03 20.11 -12.80
CA LEU A 249 0.08 20.08 -11.34
C LEU A 249 1.28 20.89 -10.82
N ALA A 250 2.47 20.68 -11.37
CA ALA A 250 3.65 21.44 -10.98
C ALA A 250 3.46 22.95 -11.19
N ALA A 251 2.87 23.35 -12.32
CA ALA A 251 2.56 24.76 -12.60
C ALA A 251 1.51 25.35 -11.62
N ALA A 252 0.50 24.56 -11.25
CA ALA A 252 -0.54 24.98 -10.30
C ALA A 252 -0.01 25.13 -8.86
N LEU A 253 0.98 24.31 -8.47
CA LEU A 253 1.58 24.33 -7.13
C LEU A 253 2.66 25.44 -6.98
N GLY A 254 3.16 25.99 -8.07
CA GLY A 254 4.21 27.01 -8.05
C GLY A 254 5.61 26.42 -7.80
N SER A 255 6.35 26.93 -6.82
CA SER A 255 7.71 26.46 -6.55
C SER A 255 7.71 25.09 -5.85
N THR A 256 8.17 24.05 -6.54
CA THR A 256 8.24 22.68 -6.03
C THR A 256 9.65 22.10 -6.12
N VAL A 257 9.96 21.12 -5.26
CA VAL A 257 11.15 20.26 -5.38
C VAL A 257 10.72 18.82 -5.66
N GLY A 258 11.31 18.19 -6.67
CA GLY A 258 11.09 16.77 -6.96
C GLY A 258 11.67 15.90 -5.83
N LEU A 259 10.92 14.86 -5.45
CA LEU A 259 11.34 13.93 -4.39
C LEU A 259 11.64 12.52 -4.91
N ASP A 260 11.61 12.32 -6.22
CA ASP A 260 12.11 11.09 -6.82
C ASP A 260 13.65 11.03 -6.76
N TYR A 261 14.18 9.82 -6.89
CA TYR A 261 15.62 9.57 -6.77
C TYR A 261 16.47 10.41 -7.74
N ALA A 262 15.99 10.61 -8.96
CA ALA A 262 16.71 11.38 -9.97
C ALA A 262 16.75 12.88 -9.63
N ALA A 263 15.65 13.40 -9.09
CA ALA A 263 15.54 14.82 -8.72
C ALA A 263 16.31 15.16 -7.44
N THR A 264 16.28 14.27 -6.44
CA THR A 264 16.96 14.53 -5.16
C THR A 264 18.47 14.40 -5.25
N GLY A 265 19.00 13.58 -6.16
CA GLY A 265 20.41 13.18 -6.17
C GLY A 265 20.85 12.46 -4.89
N GLY A 266 19.90 12.09 -4.04
CA GLY A 266 20.13 11.43 -2.76
C GLY A 266 20.61 9.99 -2.95
N LYS A 267 21.30 9.46 -1.94
CA LYS A 267 21.80 8.07 -1.97
C LYS A 267 20.73 7.06 -1.56
N ASP A 268 19.83 7.48 -0.71
CA ASP A 268 18.80 6.61 -0.10
C ASP A 268 17.62 7.42 0.49
N PHE A 269 16.68 6.75 1.10
CA PHE A 269 15.51 7.39 1.73
C PHE A 269 15.86 8.25 2.95
N ALA A 270 17.02 8.10 3.55
CA ALA A 270 17.45 8.96 4.63
C ALA A 270 17.79 10.37 4.13
N ASP A 271 18.45 10.51 2.97
CA ASP A 271 18.68 11.81 2.34
C ASP A 271 17.37 12.47 1.91
N THR A 272 16.45 11.68 1.35
CA THR A 272 15.09 12.17 1.00
C THR A 272 14.32 12.65 2.23
N ALA A 273 14.44 11.95 3.37
CA ALA A 273 13.82 12.37 4.63
C ALA A 273 14.38 13.72 5.12
N ASP A 274 15.68 13.94 4.97
CA ASP A 274 16.32 15.21 5.36
C ASP A 274 15.86 16.39 4.46
N ILE A 275 15.53 16.13 3.19
CA ILE A 275 14.89 17.11 2.30
C ILE A 275 13.43 17.37 2.76
N ILE A 276 12.65 16.30 2.97
CA ILE A 276 11.24 16.39 3.39
C ILE A 276 11.10 17.14 4.72
N GLU A 277 12.08 17.05 5.61
CA GLU A 277 12.05 17.76 6.89
C GLU A 277 11.96 19.27 6.71
N GLY A 278 12.56 19.84 5.68
CA GLY A 278 12.51 21.26 5.34
C GLY A 278 11.24 21.72 4.61
N LEU A 279 10.33 20.79 4.27
CA LEU A 279 9.12 21.11 3.50
C LEU A 279 7.89 21.28 4.39
N ASP A 280 6.93 22.08 3.94
CA ASP A 280 5.62 22.25 4.61
C ASP A 280 4.65 21.16 4.20
N VAL A 281 4.68 20.77 2.93
CA VAL A 281 3.76 19.75 2.39
C VAL A 281 4.45 18.88 1.33
N VAL A 282 4.06 17.63 1.28
CA VAL A 282 4.46 16.68 0.23
C VAL A 282 3.22 16.33 -0.59
N VAL A 283 3.25 16.65 -1.87
CA VAL A 283 2.23 16.27 -2.86
C VAL A 283 2.74 15.06 -3.62
N THR A 284 2.06 13.93 -3.51
CA THR A 284 2.56 12.69 -4.11
C THR A 284 1.43 11.78 -4.56
N VAL A 285 1.64 11.03 -5.61
CA VAL A 285 0.83 9.84 -5.92
C VAL A 285 1.17 8.71 -4.93
N ASP A 286 0.43 7.61 -4.96
CA ASP A 286 0.66 6.45 -4.09
C ASP A 286 2.03 5.79 -4.35
N THR A 287 3.05 6.24 -3.62
CA THR A 287 4.44 5.79 -3.72
C THR A 287 5.09 5.64 -2.34
N ALA A 288 6.33 5.15 -2.31
CA ALA A 288 7.12 5.09 -1.07
C ALA A 288 7.28 6.47 -0.38
N ILE A 289 7.22 7.56 -1.14
CA ILE A 289 7.31 8.93 -0.60
C ILE A 289 6.08 9.26 0.26
N ALA A 290 4.89 8.77 -0.11
CA ALA A 290 3.70 8.91 0.74
C ALA A 290 3.89 8.25 2.11
N HIS A 291 4.49 7.06 2.13
CA HIS A 291 4.80 6.33 3.37
C HIS A 291 5.93 6.97 4.17
N LEU A 292 6.95 7.51 3.49
CA LEU A 292 8.05 8.24 4.11
C LEU A 292 7.52 9.50 4.81
N ALA A 293 6.91 10.41 4.06
CA ALA A 293 6.43 11.69 4.57
C ALA A 293 5.34 11.49 5.65
N GLY A 294 4.40 10.55 5.43
CA GLY A 294 3.39 10.18 6.42
C GLY A 294 4.00 9.58 7.68
N GLY A 295 5.01 8.71 7.54
CA GLY A 295 5.75 8.12 8.67
C GLY A 295 6.56 9.14 9.46
N MET A 296 6.97 10.24 8.86
CA MET A 296 7.58 11.40 9.52
C MET A 296 6.56 12.36 10.15
N GLY A 297 5.24 12.17 9.88
CA GLY A 297 4.18 13.06 10.36
C GLY A 297 4.05 14.38 9.57
N LYS A 298 4.70 14.47 8.42
CA LYS A 298 4.61 15.66 7.54
C LYS A 298 3.23 15.73 6.88
N THR A 299 2.78 16.92 6.55
CA THR A 299 1.55 17.11 5.78
C THR A 299 1.70 16.47 4.40
N VAL A 300 0.80 15.57 4.05
CA VAL A 300 0.79 14.89 2.76
C VAL A 300 -0.52 15.15 2.04
N TRP A 301 -0.44 15.64 0.81
CA TRP A 301 -1.56 15.68 -0.12
C TRP A 301 -1.39 14.49 -1.06
N LEU A 302 -2.14 13.43 -0.76
CA LEU A 302 -2.00 12.14 -1.45
C LEU A 302 -3.01 12.03 -2.59
N LEU A 303 -2.47 11.97 -3.81
CA LEU A 303 -3.26 11.76 -5.03
C LEU A 303 -3.57 10.28 -5.20
N LEU A 304 -4.85 9.96 -5.21
CA LEU A 304 -5.35 8.59 -5.32
C LEU A 304 -6.27 8.44 -6.53
N THR A 305 -6.06 7.40 -7.29
CA THR A 305 -7.03 7.03 -8.32
C THR A 305 -8.30 6.47 -7.70
N ARG A 306 -9.47 6.75 -8.29
CA ARG A 306 -10.71 6.03 -7.95
C ARG A 306 -10.75 4.61 -8.53
N ILE A 307 -9.84 4.33 -9.47
CA ILE A 307 -9.70 3.05 -10.13
C ILE A 307 -8.65 2.25 -9.35
N ASP A 308 -9.03 1.12 -8.78
CA ASP A 308 -8.12 0.20 -8.06
C ASP A 308 -7.30 0.85 -6.93
N THR A 309 -7.98 1.64 -6.08
CA THR A 309 -7.37 2.23 -4.88
C THR A 309 -6.88 1.11 -3.94
N ASP A 310 -5.64 1.20 -3.48
CA ASP A 310 -5.09 0.26 -2.51
C ASP A 310 -5.92 0.22 -1.21
N TRP A 311 -6.03 -0.96 -0.62
CA TRP A 311 -6.83 -1.19 0.59
C TRP A 311 -6.40 -0.33 1.78
N ARG A 312 -5.13 0.07 1.86
CA ARG A 312 -4.57 0.91 2.93
C ARG A 312 -5.22 2.28 3.00
N TRP A 313 -5.54 2.82 1.85
CA TRP A 313 -6.10 4.17 1.76
C TRP A 313 -7.62 4.17 1.99
N GLY A 314 -8.28 3.04 1.68
CA GLY A 314 -9.73 2.93 1.78
C GLY A 314 -10.46 3.80 0.76
N ARG A 315 -11.72 3.53 0.54
CA ARG A 315 -12.57 4.32 -0.37
C ARG A 315 -13.54 5.19 0.42
N GLY A 316 -13.84 6.40 -0.10
CA GLY A 316 -14.78 7.33 0.53
C GLY A 316 -14.27 8.04 1.78
N ARG A 317 -12.98 7.96 2.05
CA ARG A 317 -12.33 8.71 3.14
C ARG A 317 -11.66 9.96 2.61
N ALA A 318 -11.58 10.98 3.45
CA ALA A 318 -10.85 12.22 3.13
C ALA A 318 -9.41 12.20 3.68
N ARG A 319 -9.11 11.32 4.65
CA ARG A 319 -7.82 11.22 5.32
C ARG A 319 -7.43 9.78 5.60
N SER A 320 -6.13 9.55 5.72
CA SER A 320 -5.55 8.26 6.09
C SER A 320 -5.71 7.98 7.58
N THR A 321 -6.03 6.75 7.94
CA THR A 321 -5.92 6.26 9.32
C THR A 321 -4.48 5.84 9.65
N TRP A 322 -3.73 5.40 8.64
CA TRP A 322 -2.32 5.03 8.78
C TRP A 322 -1.39 6.24 9.00
N TYR A 323 -1.77 7.39 8.43
CA TYR A 323 -1.02 8.64 8.50
C TYR A 323 -2.00 9.80 8.66
N PRO A 324 -2.36 10.18 9.90
CA PRO A 324 -3.38 11.22 10.14
C PRO A 324 -3.09 12.57 9.48
N SER A 325 -1.81 12.83 9.16
CA SER A 325 -1.36 14.02 8.43
C SER A 325 -1.59 13.94 6.90
N ALA A 326 -2.00 12.77 6.38
CA ALA A 326 -2.24 12.59 4.95
C ALA A 326 -3.72 12.81 4.61
N GLU A 327 -3.96 13.72 3.67
CA GLU A 327 -5.25 14.06 3.10
C GLU A 327 -5.35 13.55 1.66
N PHE A 328 -6.51 13.03 1.28
CA PHE A 328 -6.72 12.36 0.00
C PHE A 328 -7.33 13.26 -1.05
N PHE A 329 -6.76 13.21 -2.23
CA PHE A 329 -7.20 13.91 -3.42
C PHE A 329 -7.41 12.88 -4.53
N PHE A 330 -8.66 12.66 -4.93
CA PHE A 330 -9.00 11.61 -5.88
C PHE A 330 -9.12 12.14 -7.30
N SER A 331 -8.70 11.32 -8.27
CA SER A 331 -9.11 11.49 -9.66
C SER A 331 -10.63 11.42 -9.80
N ASP A 332 -11.18 11.87 -10.94
CA ASP A 332 -12.57 11.57 -11.30
C ASP A 332 -12.78 10.06 -11.54
N ALA A 333 -14.03 9.66 -11.81
CA ALA A 333 -14.38 8.27 -12.08
C ALA A 333 -13.73 7.68 -13.35
N LYS A 334 -13.19 8.53 -14.22
CA LYS A 334 -12.48 8.15 -15.45
C LYS A 334 -10.96 8.28 -15.33
N GLY A 335 -10.46 8.56 -14.14
CA GLY A 335 -9.04 8.71 -13.88
C GLY A 335 -8.43 10.06 -14.26
N ARG A 336 -9.24 11.10 -14.56
CA ARG A 336 -8.74 12.44 -14.90
C ARG A 336 -8.49 13.26 -13.64
N TRP A 337 -7.56 14.21 -13.73
CA TRP A 337 -7.05 14.96 -12.58
C TRP A 337 -7.37 16.46 -12.61
N ASP A 338 -8.02 16.97 -13.65
CA ASP A 338 -8.19 18.42 -13.88
C ASP A 338 -8.78 19.16 -12.66
N GLU A 339 -9.93 18.72 -12.15
CA GLU A 339 -10.57 19.34 -10.98
C GLU A 339 -9.71 19.23 -9.70
N THR A 340 -8.99 18.12 -9.56
CA THR A 340 -8.11 17.89 -8.41
C THR A 340 -6.88 18.78 -8.48
N ILE A 341 -6.32 19.00 -9.67
CA ILE A 341 -5.20 19.92 -9.88
C ILE A 341 -5.59 21.36 -9.56
N GLU A 342 -6.77 21.82 -10.01
CA GLU A 342 -7.29 23.16 -9.69
C GLU A 342 -7.41 23.37 -8.18
N ARG A 343 -8.03 22.44 -7.48
CA ARG A 343 -8.18 22.49 -6.00
C ARG A 343 -6.83 22.49 -5.27
N LEU A 344 -5.85 21.75 -5.75
CA LEU A 344 -4.51 21.71 -5.16
C LEU A 344 -3.78 23.04 -5.41
N GLY A 345 -3.95 23.67 -6.58
CA GLY A 345 -3.39 24.98 -6.89
C GLY A 345 -3.95 26.08 -5.98
N GLU A 346 -5.28 26.13 -5.79
CA GLU A 346 -5.92 27.06 -4.86
C GLU A 346 -5.38 26.90 -3.43
N ARG A 347 -5.19 25.65 -3.02
CA ARG A 347 -4.70 25.34 -1.68
C ARG A 347 -3.22 25.67 -1.49
N ALA A 348 -2.40 25.50 -2.53
CA ALA A 348 -0.99 25.88 -2.52
C ALA A 348 -0.82 27.40 -2.39
N GLY A 349 -1.64 28.18 -3.11
CA GLY A 349 -1.67 29.64 -2.98
C GLY A 349 -2.03 30.15 -1.58
N ALA A 350 -2.71 29.33 -0.77
CA ALA A 350 -3.00 29.67 0.63
C ALA A 350 -1.84 29.35 1.62
N LEU A 351 -0.75 28.72 1.13
CA LEU A 351 0.48 28.48 1.93
C LEU A 351 1.45 29.69 1.84
N GLU A 352 1.28 30.54 0.79
CA GLU A 352 2.06 31.76 0.64
C GLU A 352 1.63 32.82 1.68
#